data_11f7e0b4969def576c934614d34932c8
#
_entry.id   11f7e0b4969def576c934614d34932c8
#
_cell.length_a   1.000
_cell.length_b   1.000
_cell.length_c   1.000
_cell.angle_alpha   90.00
_cell.angle_beta   90.00
_cell.angle_gamma   90.00
#
_symmetry.space_group_name_H-M   'P 1'
#
loop_
_entity.id
_entity.type
_entity.pdbx_description
1 polymer ?
#
loop_
_entity_poly.entity_id
_entity_poly.type
_entity_poly.pdbx_seq_one_letter_code
_entity_poly.pdbx_strand_id
1 'polypeptide(L)'
;MKDDLISLIGQIDTVESKFHRTPSSPGLCVPPVDEIYDIPEFTQWIQRVQMELQDIVDRTGDQFVAGALEVAQANYNGWNDRKYFEALKGKLLAMRDNLDKYYADDGRHVMQERKSPKIFISHSSRDKEYVSKLVELLDGMGLDQTQVFCSSLPGYDIPIDTNIFDYLRDQFLSYDLHVFFIHSKNYYQSAVCLNEMGAAWALKTEYSSLLLPGFGFGEMAGVVNNQTIAIKLDNDELEVKDKLNQMYAKLIDEFGLTRKTDIIWEQKRDRFIREVKEIVVPTDKTPEAHDDDVEMLESGLLIRKSEAAAG
;
A
#
# COMPACT_ATOMS: atom_id res chain seq x y z
N MET A 1 -14.68 -23.64 -4.08
CA MET A 1 -13.35 -23.44 -3.44
C MET A 1 -12.69 -24.76 -3.04
N LYS A 2 -12.88 -25.36 -1.84
CA LYS A 2 -12.23 -26.67 -1.51
C LYS A 2 -12.56 -27.77 -2.52
N ASP A 3 -13.84 -27.90 -2.88
CA ASP A 3 -14.31 -28.89 -3.86
C ASP A 3 -13.80 -28.60 -5.28
N ASP A 4 -13.54 -27.35 -5.62
CA ASP A 4 -13.01 -26.97 -6.94
C ASP A 4 -11.55 -27.42 -7.08
N LEU A 5 -10.70 -27.17 -6.06
CA LEU A 5 -9.33 -27.68 -6.07
C LEU A 5 -9.28 -29.21 -6.09
N ILE A 6 -10.11 -29.87 -5.29
CA ILE A 6 -10.23 -31.34 -5.30
C ILE A 6 -10.60 -31.84 -6.69
N SER A 7 -11.58 -31.20 -7.33
CA SER A 7 -12.02 -31.53 -8.69
C SER A 7 -10.88 -31.34 -9.71
N LEU A 8 -10.12 -30.25 -9.62
CA LEU A 8 -8.97 -29.98 -10.50
C LEU A 8 -7.84 -31.00 -10.31
N ILE A 9 -7.56 -31.37 -9.05
CA ILE A 9 -6.57 -32.42 -8.75
C ILE A 9 -7.05 -33.79 -9.29
N GLY A 10 -8.35 -34.09 -9.19
CA GLY A 10 -8.93 -35.31 -9.75
C GLY A 10 -8.84 -35.41 -11.27
N GLN A 11 -8.65 -34.29 -11.97
CA GLN A 11 -8.50 -34.24 -13.43
C GLN A 11 -7.05 -34.46 -13.90
N ILE A 12 -6.05 -34.50 -13.00
CA ILE A 12 -4.63 -34.59 -13.34
C ILE A 12 -4.34 -35.75 -14.28
N ASP A 13 -4.80 -36.95 -13.98
CA ASP A 13 -4.54 -38.13 -14.81
C ASP A 13 -5.19 -38.02 -16.20
N THR A 14 -6.39 -37.44 -16.27
CA THR A 14 -7.05 -37.13 -17.53
C THR A 14 -6.28 -36.14 -18.39
N VAL A 15 -5.80 -35.07 -17.77
CA VAL A 15 -4.97 -34.06 -18.43
C VAL A 15 -3.62 -34.65 -18.82
N GLU A 16 -2.99 -35.42 -17.97
CA GLU A 16 -1.73 -36.08 -18.24
C GLU A 16 -1.82 -37.03 -19.46
N SER A 17 -2.93 -37.71 -19.63
CA SER A 17 -3.17 -38.61 -20.78
C SER A 17 -3.21 -37.87 -22.14
N LYS A 18 -3.31 -36.55 -22.11
CA LYS A 18 -3.34 -35.71 -23.33
C LYS A 18 -1.94 -35.36 -23.85
N PHE A 19 -0.88 -35.65 -23.10
CA PHE A 19 0.48 -35.45 -23.62
C PHE A 19 0.66 -36.26 -24.92
N HIS A 20 1.17 -35.59 -25.92
CA HIS A 20 1.53 -36.21 -27.17
C HIS A 20 3.01 -35.98 -27.48
N ARG A 21 3.57 -36.91 -28.23
CA ARG A 21 4.99 -36.89 -28.55
C ARG A 21 5.19 -36.35 -29.95
N THR A 22 5.86 -35.20 -30.07
CA THR A 22 6.22 -34.66 -31.37
C THR A 22 7.52 -35.33 -31.82
N PRO A 23 7.53 -36.00 -33.01
CA PRO A 23 8.72 -36.65 -33.51
C PRO A 23 9.77 -35.65 -33.91
N SER A 24 11.06 -36.03 -33.82
CA SER A 24 12.16 -35.22 -34.31
C SER A 24 12.01 -34.96 -35.82
N SER A 25 12.23 -33.71 -36.26
CA SER A 25 12.22 -33.39 -37.69
C SER A 25 13.45 -34.02 -38.38
N PRO A 26 13.24 -34.76 -39.52
CA PRO A 26 14.34 -35.28 -40.29
C PRO A 26 15.25 -34.14 -40.76
N GLY A 27 16.55 -34.18 -40.37
CA GLY A 27 17.54 -33.18 -40.74
C GLY A 27 17.84 -32.06 -39.73
N LEU A 28 17.08 -31.97 -38.65
CA LEU A 28 17.37 -31.09 -37.51
C LEU A 28 17.67 -32.00 -36.29
N CYS A 29 18.77 -31.75 -35.58
CA CYS A 29 19.12 -32.45 -34.33
C CYS A 29 18.21 -32.03 -33.17
N VAL A 30 16.90 -32.07 -33.38
CA VAL A 30 15.90 -31.74 -32.36
C VAL A 30 15.39 -33.05 -31.78
N PRO A 31 15.58 -33.32 -30.48
CA PRO A 31 15.04 -34.52 -29.84
C PRO A 31 13.51 -34.48 -29.84
N PRO A 32 12.84 -35.66 -29.80
CA PRO A 32 11.40 -35.71 -29.61
C PRO A 32 11.02 -35.15 -28.24
N VAL A 33 9.96 -34.33 -28.19
CA VAL A 33 9.46 -33.71 -26.95
C VAL A 33 8.05 -34.16 -26.67
N ASP A 34 7.70 -34.24 -25.38
CA ASP A 34 6.33 -34.52 -24.92
C ASP A 34 5.65 -33.17 -24.64
N GLU A 35 4.64 -32.84 -25.45
CA GLU A 35 3.96 -31.55 -25.49
C GLU A 35 2.52 -31.64 -25.02
N ILE A 36 2.00 -30.54 -24.44
CA ILE A 36 0.60 -30.42 -24.02
C ILE A 36 0.07 -28.99 -24.22
N TYR A 37 0.92 -28.02 -24.51
CA TYR A 37 0.60 -26.58 -24.54
C TYR A 37 -0.50 -26.20 -25.53
N ASP A 38 -0.64 -26.95 -26.62
CA ASP A 38 -1.62 -26.74 -27.70
C ASP A 38 -2.97 -27.43 -27.48
N ILE A 39 -3.14 -28.13 -26.34
CA ILE A 39 -4.38 -28.83 -25.98
C ILE A 39 -5.33 -27.89 -25.25
N PRO A 40 -6.54 -27.60 -25.81
CA PRO A 40 -7.49 -26.67 -25.19
C PRO A 40 -7.92 -27.08 -23.78
N GLU A 41 -8.10 -28.38 -23.53
CA GLU A 41 -8.47 -28.91 -22.22
C GLU A 41 -7.39 -28.65 -21.18
N PHE A 42 -6.12 -28.76 -21.56
CA PHE A 42 -4.99 -28.39 -20.68
C PHE A 42 -5.02 -26.88 -20.41
N THR A 43 -5.18 -26.06 -21.45
CA THR A 43 -5.22 -24.60 -21.31
C THR A 43 -6.33 -24.17 -20.34
N GLN A 44 -7.51 -24.73 -20.46
CA GLN A 44 -8.62 -24.45 -19.55
C GLN A 44 -8.32 -24.93 -18.12
N TRP A 45 -7.78 -26.13 -17.97
CA TRP A 45 -7.45 -26.70 -16.68
C TRP A 45 -6.38 -25.89 -15.96
N ILE A 46 -5.28 -25.54 -16.65
CA ILE A 46 -4.16 -24.81 -16.03
C ILE A 46 -4.58 -23.40 -15.59
N GLN A 47 -5.43 -22.71 -16.36
CA GLN A 47 -5.96 -21.41 -15.95
C GLN A 47 -6.82 -21.51 -14.70
N ARG A 48 -7.67 -22.53 -14.59
CA ARG A 48 -8.46 -22.75 -13.37
C ARG A 48 -7.58 -23.09 -12.17
N VAL A 49 -6.52 -23.89 -12.36
CA VAL A 49 -5.52 -24.16 -11.32
C VAL A 49 -4.83 -22.87 -10.87
N GLN A 50 -4.43 -22.01 -11.80
CA GLN A 50 -3.83 -20.70 -11.48
C GLN A 50 -4.78 -19.84 -10.64
N MET A 51 -6.06 -19.76 -11.01
CA MET A 51 -7.06 -19.00 -10.26
C MET A 51 -7.24 -19.52 -8.83
N GLU A 52 -7.37 -20.83 -8.64
CA GLU A 52 -7.50 -21.43 -7.31
C GLU A 52 -6.25 -21.27 -6.46
N LEU A 53 -5.06 -21.44 -7.04
CA LEU A 53 -3.80 -21.25 -6.33
C LEU A 53 -3.60 -19.79 -5.95
N GLN A 54 -3.94 -18.84 -6.83
CA GLN A 54 -3.88 -17.41 -6.54
C GLN A 54 -4.80 -17.05 -5.36
N ASP A 55 -6.04 -17.53 -5.37
CA ASP A 55 -6.99 -17.30 -4.27
C ASP A 55 -6.47 -17.87 -2.94
N ILE A 56 -5.83 -19.03 -2.93
CA ILE A 56 -5.22 -19.58 -1.71
C ILE A 56 -4.02 -18.74 -1.27
N VAL A 57 -3.15 -18.30 -2.20
CA VAL A 57 -2.01 -17.43 -1.87
C VAL A 57 -2.50 -16.11 -1.28
N ASP A 58 -3.51 -15.49 -1.88
CA ASP A 58 -4.07 -14.21 -1.43
C ASP A 58 -4.69 -14.33 -0.03
N ARG A 59 -5.29 -15.49 0.30
CA ARG A 59 -5.89 -15.75 1.61
C ARG A 59 -4.88 -16.15 2.68
N THR A 60 -3.86 -16.93 2.34
CA THR A 60 -3.01 -17.60 3.33
C THR A 60 -1.57 -17.08 3.38
N GLY A 61 -1.10 -16.45 2.30
CA GLY A 61 0.31 -16.08 2.13
C GLY A 61 1.28 -17.27 2.11
N ASP A 62 0.77 -18.51 1.92
CA ASP A 62 1.57 -19.73 2.02
C ASP A 62 2.60 -19.84 0.89
N GLN A 63 3.88 -19.88 1.25
CA GLN A 63 5.01 -19.91 0.33
C GLN A 63 5.06 -21.18 -0.53
N PHE A 64 4.55 -22.30 -0.05
CA PHE A 64 4.49 -23.52 -0.82
C PHE A 64 3.47 -23.41 -1.95
N VAL A 65 2.31 -22.80 -1.65
CA VAL A 65 1.27 -22.54 -2.65
C VAL A 65 1.74 -21.49 -3.65
N ALA A 66 2.43 -20.42 -3.20
CA ALA A 66 3.05 -19.45 -4.09
C ALA A 66 4.03 -20.11 -5.08
N GLY A 67 4.86 -21.04 -4.59
CA GLY A 67 5.73 -21.82 -5.47
C GLY A 67 4.99 -22.82 -6.38
N ALA A 68 3.75 -23.24 -6.04
CA ALA A 68 2.92 -24.03 -6.95
C ALA A 68 2.32 -23.15 -8.05
N LEU A 69 1.88 -21.95 -7.70
CA LEU A 69 1.38 -20.95 -8.65
C LEU A 69 2.45 -20.53 -9.66
N GLU A 70 3.69 -20.30 -9.21
CA GLU A 70 4.82 -19.98 -10.09
C GLU A 70 5.06 -21.08 -11.14
N VAL A 71 4.99 -22.36 -10.74
CA VAL A 71 5.10 -23.50 -11.67
C VAL A 71 3.89 -23.57 -12.61
N ALA A 72 2.68 -23.27 -12.12
CA ALA A 72 1.49 -23.24 -12.96
C ALA A 72 1.53 -22.12 -14.02
N GLN A 73 2.21 -21.01 -13.71
CA GLN A 73 2.41 -19.86 -14.59
C GLN A 73 3.64 -20.02 -15.51
N ALA A 74 4.36 -21.14 -15.44
CA ALA A 74 5.51 -21.38 -16.31
C ALA A 74 5.12 -21.37 -17.80
N ASN A 75 6.10 -21.08 -18.65
CA ASN A 75 5.88 -21.02 -20.10
C ASN A 75 5.82 -22.43 -20.71
N TYR A 76 4.62 -22.98 -20.84
CA TYR A 76 4.35 -24.22 -21.56
C TYR A 76 4.43 -23.92 -23.06
N ASN A 77 5.46 -24.42 -23.74
CA ASN A 77 5.76 -24.16 -25.15
C ASN A 77 6.33 -25.39 -25.88
N GLY A 78 6.10 -26.56 -25.35
CA GLY A 78 6.56 -27.84 -25.88
C GLY A 78 7.87 -28.37 -25.27
N TRP A 79 8.88 -27.50 -24.99
CA TRP A 79 10.21 -27.97 -24.57
C TRP A 79 10.29 -28.48 -23.13
N ASN A 80 9.55 -27.86 -22.21
CA ASN A 80 9.59 -28.18 -20.78
C ASN A 80 8.23 -28.57 -20.22
N ASP A 81 7.25 -28.75 -21.07
CA ASP A 81 5.86 -29.01 -20.67
C ASP A 81 5.77 -30.16 -19.67
N ARG A 82 6.41 -31.29 -19.97
CA ARG A 82 6.42 -32.45 -19.08
C ARG A 82 7.05 -32.14 -17.74
N LYS A 83 8.18 -31.46 -17.72
CA LYS A 83 8.90 -31.08 -16.50
C LYS A 83 8.05 -30.16 -15.61
N TYR A 84 7.43 -29.15 -16.18
CA TYR A 84 6.59 -28.21 -15.44
C TYR A 84 5.33 -28.91 -14.93
N PHE A 85 4.70 -29.74 -15.77
CA PHE A 85 3.52 -30.51 -15.40
C PHE A 85 3.79 -31.44 -14.23
N GLU A 86 4.87 -32.24 -14.25
CA GLU A 86 5.26 -33.14 -13.16
C GLU A 86 5.55 -32.38 -11.87
N ALA A 87 6.23 -31.25 -11.96
CA ALA A 87 6.50 -30.41 -10.81
C ALA A 87 5.19 -29.85 -10.21
N LEU A 88 4.26 -29.39 -11.04
CA LEU A 88 2.94 -28.91 -10.62
C LEU A 88 2.10 -30.04 -10.02
N LYS A 89 2.05 -31.20 -10.69
CA LYS A 89 1.36 -32.42 -10.23
C LYS A 89 1.83 -32.78 -8.82
N GLY A 90 3.14 -32.85 -8.58
CA GLY A 90 3.69 -33.16 -7.26
C GLY A 90 3.24 -32.19 -6.18
N LYS A 91 3.23 -30.88 -6.49
CA LYS A 91 2.77 -29.85 -5.56
C LYS A 91 1.27 -29.93 -5.29
N LEU A 92 0.45 -30.13 -6.32
CA LEU A 92 -1.01 -30.28 -6.17
C LEU A 92 -1.40 -31.53 -5.37
N LEU A 93 -0.71 -32.66 -5.57
CA LEU A 93 -0.94 -33.87 -4.78
C LEU A 93 -0.55 -33.69 -3.30
N ALA A 94 0.57 -32.99 -3.03
CA ALA A 94 0.96 -32.66 -1.65
C ALA A 94 -0.04 -31.68 -1.00
N MET A 95 -0.63 -30.77 -1.78
CA MET A 95 -1.72 -29.90 -1.28
C MET A 95 -2.98 -30.69 -0.98
N ARG A 96 -3.34 -31.68 -1.79
CA ARG A 96 -4.50 -32.57 -1.56
C ARG A 96 -4.42 -33.26 -0.19
N ASP A 97 -3.24 -33.73 0.18
CA ASP A 97 -3.01 -34.46 1.43
C ASP A 97 -3.05 -33.51 2.66
N ASN A 98 -3.09 -32.20 2.44
CA ASN A 98 -3.10 -31.16 3.47
C ASN A 98 -4.20 -30.11 3.22
N LEU A 99 -5.30 -30.48 2.57
CA LEU A 99 -6.38 -29.54 2.20
C LEU A 99 -6.92 -28.76 3.40
N ASP A 100 -7.04 -29.39 4.56
CA ASP A 100 -7.54 -28.73 5.76
C ASP A 100 -6.66 -27.57 6.21
N LYS A 101 -5.36 -27.57 5.87
CA LYS A 101 -4.46 -26.44 6.11
C LYS A 101 -4.86 -25.19 5.31
N TYR A 102 -5.37 -25.38 4.09
CA TYR A 102 -5.68 -24.29 3.16
C TYR A 102 -7.17 -23.88 3.18
N TYR A 103 -8.03 -24.77 3.67
CA TYR A 103 -9.48 -24.61 3.72
C TYR A 103 -10.05 -24.96 5.10
N ALA A 104 -9.19 -25.05 6.14
CA ALA A 104 -9.72 -25.15 7.49
C ALA A 104 -10.68 -23.99 7.66
N ASP A 105 -11.94 -24.34 7.89
CA ASP A 105 -12.92 -23.46 8.48
C ASP A 105 -12.53 -23.35 9.97
N ASP A 106 -11.34 -22.90 10.15
CA ASP A 106 -10.89 -22.37 11.40
C ASP A 106 -11.78 -21.21 11.70
N GLY A 107 -12.88 -21.23 12.32
CA GLY A 107 -13.60 -20.06 12.73
C GLY A 107 -12.78 -18.75 12.92
N ARG A 108 -11.55 -18.80 12.53
CA ARG A 108 -10.73 -17.91 11.70
C ARG A 108 -11.12 -18.12 10.22
N HIS A 109 -12.28 -17.54 9.83
CA HIS A 109 -12.07 -16.39 9.02
C HIS A 109 -10.92 -15.70 9.77
N VAL A 110 -9.72 -15.86 9.31
CA VAL A 110 -8.92 -14.71 8.96
C VAL A 110 -9.74 -14.12 7.78
N MET A 111 -10.83 -13.47 8.12
CA MET A 111 -10.92 -12.06 7.85
C MET A 111 -9.46 -11.68 8.04
N GLN A 112 -8.73 -11.52 6.98
CA GLN A 112 -7.75 -10.44 6.94
C GLN A 112 -8.56 -9.37 7.62
N GLU A 113 -8.38 -9.23 8.95
CA GLU A 113 -9.07 -8.20 9.71
C GLU A 113 -8.76 -7.01 8.85
N ARG A 114 -9.79 -6.50 8.15
CA ARG A 114 -9.58 -5.35 7.28
C ARG A 114 -8.94 -4.42 8.25
N LYS A 115 -7.63 -4.26 8.07
CA LYS A 115 -6.86 -3.44 8.99
C LYS A 115 -7.68 -2.18 9.12
N SER A 116 -7.98 -1.77 10.33
CA SER A 116 -8.80 -0.59 10.52
C SER A 116 -8.18 0.55 9.73
N PRO A 117 -8.93 1.27 8.91
CA PRO A 117 -8.38 2.36 8.14
C PRO A 117 -7.87 3.45 9.08
N LYS A 118 -6.70 4.00 8.78
CA LYS A 118 -6.09 5.06 9.58
C LYS A 118 -5.36 6.04 8.68
N ILE A 119 -5.52 7.32 8.93
CA ILE A 119 -4.80 8.38 8.23
C ILE A 119 -3.44 8.59 8.89
N PHE A 120 -2.40 8.61 8.07
CA PHE A 120 -1.08 9.09 8.45
C PHE A 120 -0.78 10.40 7.70
N ILE A 121 -0.47 11.48 8.43
CA ILE A 121 -0.10 12.77 7.83
C ILE A 121 1.42 12.92 7.86
N SER A 122 2.06 12.65 6.72
CA SER A 122 3.47 12.85 6.49
C SER A 122 3.74 14.30 6.09
N HIS A 123 4.49 15.02 6.91
CA HIS A 123 4.75 16.45 6.73
C HIS A 123 6.04 16.88 7.46
N SER A 124 6.60 18.03 7.07
CA SER A 124 7.65 18.67 7.83
C SER A 124 7.09 19.36 9.08
N SER A 125 7.77 19.27 10.22
CA SER A 125 7.39 19.96 11.47
C SER A 125 7.25 21.47 11.29
N ARG A 126 7.97 22.06 10.33
CA ARG A 126 7.86 23.47 9.95
C ARG A 126 6.52 23.85 9.35
N ASP A 127 5.79 22.88 8.84
CA ASP A 127 4.48 23.07 8.17
C ASP A 127 3.29 22.72 9.09
N LYS A 128 3.55 22.54 10.39
CA LYS A 128 2.55 22.09 11.39
C LYS A 128 1.29 22.95 11.46
N GLU A 129 1.38 24.25 11.13
CA GLU A 129 0.24 25.16 11.16
C GLU A 129 -0.78 24.78 10.09
N TYR A 130 -0.34 24.47 8.86
CA TYR A 130 -1.19 23.92 7.80
C TYR A 130 -1.79 22.58 8.15
N VAL A 131 -0.99 21.72 8.78
CA VAL A 131 -1.41 20.38 9.19
C VAL A 131 -2.46 20.45 10.30
N SER A 132 -2.33 21.41 11.24
CA SER A 132 -3.37 21.66 12.26
C SER A 132 -4.73 21.95 11.60
N LYS A 133 -4.75 22.78 10.55
CA LYS A 133 -6.00 23.08 9.81
C LYS A 133 -6.55 21.87 9.06
N LEU A 134 -5.68 21.04 8.51
CA LEU A 134 -6.11 19.79 7.89
C LEU A 134 -6.72 18.84 8.93
N VAL A 135 -6.10 18.67 10.08
CA VAL A 135 -6.64 17.84 11.17
C VAL A 135 -8.01 18.36 11.65
N GLU A 136 -8.17 19.68 11.82
CA GLU A 136 -9.46 20.29 12.14
C GLU A 136 -10.54 19.99 11.06
N LEU A 137 -10.13 19.96 9.78
CA LEU A 137 -11.03 19.59 8.68
C LEU A 137 -11.42 18.10 8.77
N LEU A 138 -10.45 17.20 9.00
CA LEU A 138 -10.67 15.75 9.12
C LEU A 138 -11.59 15.42 10.31
N ASP A 139 -11.35 16.04 11.48
CA ASP A 139 -12.25 15.96 12.64
C ASP A 139 -13.67 16.46 12.28
N GLY A 140 -13.73 17.56 11.55
CA GLY A 140 -14.98 18.07 11.01
C GLY A 140 -15.72 17.11 10.09
N MET A 141 -15.05 16.20 9.39
CA MET A 141 -15.64 15.13 8.61
C MET A 141 -16.21 14.01 9.48
N GLY A 142 -15.70 13.84 10.69
CA GLY A 142 -16.10 12.81 11.66
C GLY A 142 -15.03 11.78 11.96
N LEU A 143 -13.78 12.03 11.55
CA LEU A 143 -12.61 11.25 11.95
C LEU A 143 -12.16 11.67 13.34
N ASP A 144 -11.75 10.72 14.15
CA ASP A 144 -11.28 10.97 15.52
C ASP A 144 -9.76 10.75 15.66
N GLN A 145 -9.23 11.06 16.85
CA GLN A 145 -7.81 10.94 17.17
C GLN A 145 -7.27 9.50 17.09
N THR A 146 -8.12 8.47 17.08
CA THR A 146 -7.69 7.07 16.91
C THR A 146 -7.50 6.72 15.45
N GLN A 147 -8.17 7.45 14.55
CA GLN A 147 -8.17 7.25 13.11
C GLN A 147 -7.18 8.18 12.38
N VAL A 148 -6.62 9.18 13.06
CA VAL A 148 -5.65 10.12 12.49
C VAL A 148 -4.36 10.08 13.31
N PHE A 149 -3.24 9.97 12.63
CA PHE A 149 -1.90 10.01 13.21
C PHE A 149 -1.08 11.13 12.57
N CYS A 150 -0.45 11.94 13.40
CA CYS A 150 0.40 13.06 12.99
C CYS A 150 1.47 13.31 14.04
N SER A 151 2.74 13.09 13.71
CA SER A 151 3.84 13.10 14.68
C SER A 151 4.15 14.45 15.32
N SER A 152 3.65 15.56 14.79
CA SER A 152 3.97 16.91 15.27
C SER A 152 2.85 17.61 16.05
N LEU A 153 1.66 17.01 16.14
CA LEU A 153 0.51 17.61 16.81
C LEU A 153 0.17 16.89 18.10
N PRO A 154 0.11 17.59 19.26
CA PRO A 154 -0.28 17.00 20.53
C PRO A 154 -1.65 16.30 20.45
N GLY A 155 -1.72 15.08 20.98
CA GLY A 155 -2.93 14.25 20.94
C GLY A 155 -3.08 13.40 19.69
N TYR A 156 -2.25 13.62 18.68
CA TYR A 156 -2.15 12.82 17.45
C TYR A 156 -0.73 12.27 17.26
N ASP A 157 0.13 12.48 18.24
CA ASP A 157 1.56 12.23 18.22
C ASP A 157 1.94 10.82 18.71
N ILE A 158 3.23 10.55 18.62
CA ILE A 158 3.83 9.29 19.07
C ILE A 158 3.88 9.28 20.61
N PRO A 159 3.53 8.15 21.26
CA PRO A 159 3.65 8.02 22.71
C PRO A 159 5.08 8.28 23.19
N ILE A 160 5.20 8.89 24.38
CA ILE A 160 6.49 9.13 25.04
C ILE A 160 7.26 7.80 25.19
N ASP A 161 8.58 7.85 25.08
CA ASP A 161 9.49 6.69 25.18
C ASP A 161 9.36 5.64 24.07
N THR A 162 8.74 6.00 22.93
CA THR A 162 8.59 5.12 21.78
C THR A 162 9.61 5.50 20.70
N ASN A 163 10.28 4.49 20.11
CA ASN A 163 11.11 4.71 18.94
C ASN A 163 10.22 5.08 17.73
N ILE A 164 10.48 6.26 17.14
CA ILE A 164 9.65 6.82 16.05
C ILE A 164 9.57 5.87 14.86
N PHE A 165 10.68 5.27 14.44
CA PHE A 165 10.72 4.40 13.26
C PHE A 165 10.05 3.05 13.53
N ASP A 166 10.19 2.49 14.72
CA ASP A 166 9.49 1.26 15.11
C ASP A 166 7.99 1.50 15.18
N TYR A 167 7.57 2.63 15.78
CA TYR A 167 6.16 3.00 15.82
C TYR A 167 5.55 3.17 14.42
N LEU A 168 6.22 3.91 13.52
CA LEU A 168 5.78 4.08 12.13
C LEU A 168 5.67 2.73 11.42
N ARG A 169 6.69 1.87 11.55
CA ARG A 169 6.66 0.53 10.97
C ARG A 169 5.45 -0.26 11.47
N ASP A 170 5.17 -0.21 12.78
CA ASP A 170 4.03 -0.91 13.37
C ASP A 170 2.69 -0.34 12.88
N GLN A 171 2.59 0.99 12.65
CA GLN A 171 1.40 1.58 12.03
C GLN A 171 1.20 1.05 10.61
N PHE A 172 2.24 1.00 9.77
CA PHE A 172 2.17 0.46 8.41
C PHE A 172 1.79 -1.03 8.39
N LEU A 173 2.22 -1.81 9.39
CA LEU A 173 1.93 -3.23 9.48
C LEU A 173 0.54 -3.54 10.07
N SER A 174 0.04 -2.68 10.97
CA SER A 174 -1.18 -2.94 11.75
C SER A 174 -2.45 -2.32 11.17
N TYR A 175 -2.32 -1.24 10.40
CA TYR A 175 -3.45 -0.48 9.86
C TYR A 175 -3.48 -0.50 8.34
N ASP A 176 -4.65 -0.28 7.77
CA ASP A 176 -4.82 0.08 6.37
C ASP A 176 -4.62 1.60 6.25
N LEU A 177 -3.39 2.00 5.92
CA LEU A 177 -3.02 3.40 5.96
C LEU A 177 -3.42 4.15 4.69
N HIS A 178 -4.06 5.30 4.88
CA HIS A 178 -4.17 6.34 3.89
C HIS A 178 -3.18 7.46 4.22
N VAL A 179 -2.15 7.63 3.43
CA VAL A 179 -1.10 8.61 3.69
C VAL A 179 -1.42 9.96 3.05
N PHE A 180 -1.47 11.01 3.86
CA PHE A 180 -1.51 12.39 3.36
C PHE A 180 -0.10 12.94 3.26
N PHE A 181 0.40 13.15 2.03
CA PHE A 181 1.66 13.85 1.80
C PHE A 181 1.43 15.34 1.71
N ILE A 182 2.03 16.09 2.62
CA ILE A 182 1.96 17.56 2.66
C ILE A 182 3.20 18.11 1.98
N HIS A 183 3.11 18.32 0.68
CA HIS A 183 4.23 18.77 -0.16
C HIS A 183 4.54 20.25 0.06
N SER A 184 5.77 20.53 0.43
CA SER A 184 6.33 21.87 0.60
C SER A 184 7.84 21.84 0.35
N LYS A 185 8.49 23.00 0.29
CA LYS A 185 9.95 23.06 0.24
C LYS A 185 10.59 22.42 1.49
N ASN A 186 9.96 22.61 2.66
CA ASN A 186 10.41 22.01 3.92
C ASN A 186 10.31 20.49 3.88
N TYR A 187 9.25 19.94 3.28
CA TYR A 187 9.05 18.50 3.14
C TYR A 187 10.22 17.83 2.42
N TYR A 188 10.63 18.39 1.28
CA TYR A 188 11.71 17.84 0.45
C TYR A 188 13.12 18.09 1.00
N GLN A 189 13.26 18.91 2.06
CA GLN A 189 14.49 19.06 2.84
C GLN A 189 14.59 18.09 4.03
N SER A 190 13.51 17.37 4.33
CA SER A 190 13.45 16.42 5.45
C SER A 190 13.74 15.00 4.99
N ALA A 191 14.84 14.41 5.42
CA ALA A 191 15.17 13.02 5.16
C ALA A 191 14.10 12.06 5.73
N VAL A 192 13.49 12.40 6.87
CA VAL A 192 12.41 11.62 7.49
C VAL A 192 11.20 11.56 6.57
N CYS A 193 10.73 12.71 6.07
CA CYS A 193 9.58 12.77 5.15
C CYS A 193 9.82 11.98 3.86
N LEU A 194 11.03 12.02 3.31
CA LEU A 194 11.38 11.25 2.10
C LEU A 194 11.42 9.74 2.37
N ASN A 195 11.88 9.33 3.55
CA ASN A 195 11.85 7.92 3.97
C ASN A 195 10.42 7.42 4.17
N GLU A 196 9.53 8.21 4.77
CA GLU A 196 8.10 7.91 4.92
C GLU A 196 7.43 7.76 3.55
N MET A 197 7.72 8.66 2.61
CA MET A 197 7.25 8.58 1.23
C MET A 197 7.70 7.27 0.55
N GLY A 198 8.96 6.90 0.71
CA GLY A 198 9.52 5.66 0.18
C GLY A 198 8.87 4.42 0.79
N ALA A 199 8.61 4.42 2.10
CA ALA A 199 7.94 3.33 2.80
C ALA A 199 6.49 3.15 2.33
N ALA A 200 5.71 4.23 2.23
CA ALA A 200 4.35 4.20 1.73
C ALA A 200 4.27 3.66 0.29
N TRP A 201 5.19 4.10 -0.57
CA TRP A 201 5.28 3.60 -1.94
C TRP A 201 5.61 2.10 -1.99
N ALA A 202 6.59 1.65 -1.21
CA ALA A 202 7.02 0.24 -1.19
C ALA A 202 5.91 -0.69 -0.69
N LEU A 203 5.08 -0.22 0.25
CA LEU A 203 3.97 -0.96 0.82
C LEU A 203 2.66 -0.79 0.02
N LYS A 204 2.68 -0.01 -1.07
CA LYS A 204 1.51 0.27 -1.92
C LYS A 204 0.30 0.82 -1.13
N THR A 205 0.57 1.66 -0.13
CA THR A 205 -0.51 2.30 0.63
C THR A 205 -1.28 3.30 -0.23
N GLU A 206 -2.57 3.48 0.07
CA GLU A 206 -3.36 4.57 -0.49
C GLU A 206 -2.78 5.92 -0.04
N TYR A 207 -2.78 6.91 -0.90
CA TYR A 207 -2.32 8.25 -0.53
C TYR A 207 -3.08 9.37 -1.20
N SER A 208 -3.04 10.54 -0.57
CA SER A 208 -3.48 11.83 -1.10
C SER A 208 -2.34 12.84 -0.98
N SER A 209 -2.19 13.67 -2.00
CA SER A 209 -1.16 14.72 -2.05
C SER A 209 -1.79 16.10 -1.90
N LEU A 210 -1.30 16.89 -0.93
CA LEU A 210 -1.64 18.30 -0.75
C LEU A 210 -0.39 19.14 -0.97
N LEU A 211 -0.47 20.10 -1.88
CA LEU A 211 0.61 21.06 -2.12
C LEU A 211 0.29 22.34 -1.36
N LEU A 212 1.20 22.73 -0.46
CA LEU A 212 1.07 23.95 0.30
C LEU A 212 1.25 25.20 -0.58
N PRO A 213 0.73 26.35 -0.18
CA PRO A 213 0.88 27.60 -0.92
C PRO A 213 2.35 27.89 -1.24
N GLY A 214 2.61 28.28 -2.49
CA GLY A 214 3.95 28.57 -3.00
C GLY A 214 4.78 27.35 -3.40
N PHE A 215 4.21 26.14 -3.38
CA PHE A 215 4.84 24.91 -3.88
C PHE A 215 4.14 24.42 -5.15
N GLY A 216 4.90 24.11 -6.20
CA GLY A 216 4.38 23.74 -7.50
C GLY A 216 4.52 22.26 -7.84
N PHE A 217 3.68 21.77 -8.75
CA PHE A 217 3.77 20.38 -9.25
C PHE A 217 5.14 20.04 -9.84
N GLY A 218 5.82 21.02 -10.46
CA GLY A 218 7.17 20.81 -11.02
C GLY A 218 8.28 20.65 -9.96
N GLU A 219 7.99 20.96 -8.70
CA GLU A 219 8.92 20.82 -7.58
C GLU A 219 8.78 19.46 -6.88
N MET A 220 7.73 18.68 -7.21
CA MET A 220 7.53 17.34 -6.67
C MET A 220 8.65 16.41 -7.17
N ALA A 221 9.23 15.65 -6.25
CA ALA A 221 10.31 14.71 -6.51
C ALA A 221 10.07 13.39 -5.74
N GLY A 222 10.87 12.38 -6.06
CA GLY A 222 10.79 11.07 -5.41
C GLY A 222 9.84 10.11 -6.09
N VAL A 223 9.27 9.19 -5.33
CA VAL A 223 8.43 8.09 -5.83
C VAL A 223 6.97 8.46 -6.03
N VAL A 224 6.50 9.52 -5.38
CA VAL A 224 5.18 10.11 -5.62
C VAL A 224 5.32 11.05 -6.81
N ASN A 225 4.74 10.68 -7.93
CA ASN A 225 4.88 11.43 -9.16
C ASN A 225 3.73 12.45 -9.35
N ASN A 226 3.97 13.42 -10.23
CA ASN A 226 3.02 14.46 -10.61
C ASN A 226 1.85 13.97 -11.50
N GLN A 227 1.75 12.67 -11.77
CA GLN A 227 0.65 12.06 -12.54
C GLN A 227 -0.57 11.76 -11.67
N THR A 228 -0.42 11.77 -10.34
CA THR A 228 -1.53 11.59 -9.41
C THR A 228 -2.19 12.95 -9.14
N ILE A 229 -3.52 12.97 -9.11
CA ILE A 229 -4.28 14.18 -8.82
C ILE A 229 -3.98 14.63 -7.40
N ALA A 230 -3.43 15.82 -7.25
CA ALA A 230 -3.12 16.43 -5.97
C ALA A 230 -3.97 17.70 -5.76
N ILE A 231 -4.16 18.08 -4.50
CA ILE A 231 -4.85 19.30 -4.11
C ILE A 231 -3.80 20.41 -3.94
N LYS A 232 -3.75 21.36 -4.85
CA LYS A 232 -2.89 22.54 -4.71
C LYS A 232 -3.67 23.66 -4.02
N LEU A 233 -3.30 23.96 -2.76
CA LEU A 233 -4.12 24.79 -1.87
C LEU A 233 -4.17 26.29 -2.23
N ASP A 234 -3.24 26.77 -3.05
CA ASP A 234 -3.22 28.16 -3.59
C ASP A 234 -3.69 28.26 -5.03
N ASN A 235 -4.33 27.22 -5.56
CA ASN A 235 -4.94 27.23 -6.88
C ASN A 235 -6.27 28.00 -6.89
N ASP A 236 -6.96 28.04 -8.04
CA ASP A 236 -8.30 28.61 -8.13
C ASP A 236 -9.24 28.00 -7.08
N GLU A 237 -10.03 28.85 -6.42
CA GLU A 237 -10.85 28.42 -5.28
C GLU A 237 -11.90 27.38 -5.65
N LEU A 238 -12.44 27.44 -6.87
CA LEU A 238 -13.42 26.45 -7.35
C LEU A 238 -12.76 25.11 -7.54
N GLU A 239 -11.53 25.08 -8.07
CA GLU A 239 -10.77 23.86 -8.23
C GLU A 239 -10.40 23.25 -6.88
N VAL A 240 -9.95 24.06 -5.91
CA VAL A 240 -9.65 23.60 -4.55
C VAL A 240 -10.92 23.01 -3.89
N LYS A 241 -12.05 23.69 -4.02
CA LYS A 241 -13.34 23.20 -3.50
C LYS A 241 -13.74 21.86 -4.12
N ASP A 242 -13.61 21.73 -5.44
CA ASP A 242 -13.92 20.49 -6.15
C ASP A 242 -13.03 19.33 -5.68
N LYS A 243 -11.72 19.57 -5.58
CA LYS A 243 -10.79 18.54 -5.11
C LYS A 243 -11.01 18.13 -3.65
N LEU A 244 -11.34 19.08 -2.78
CA LEU A 244 -11.71 18.78 -1.39
C LEU A 244 -13.03 18.00 -1.30
N ASN A 245 -14.00 18.25 -2.19
CA ASN A 245 -15.24 17.46 -2.27
C ASN A 245 -14.95 16.02 -2.70
N GLN A 246 -14.05 15.81 -3.68
CA GLN A 246 -13.62 14.48 -4.11
C GLN A 246 -12.91 13.73 -2.98
N MET A 247 -12.01 14.40 -2.25
CA MET A 247 -11.33 13.85 -1.08
C MET A 247 -12.34 13.46 0.02
N TYR A 248 -13.31 14.34 0.30
CA TYR A 248 -14.37 14.07 1.29
C TYR A 248 -15.18 12.84 0.93
N ALA A 249 -15.61 12.70 -0.32
CA ALA A 249 -16.36 11.53 -0.78
C ALA A 249 -15.53 10.24 -0.62
N LYS A 250 -14.25 10.26 -1.00
CA LYS A 250 -13.33 9.13 -0.85
C LYS A 250 -13.20 8.71 0.61
N LEU A 251 -12.95 9.66 1.52
CA LEU A 251 -12.76 9.37 2.95
C LEU A 251 -14.03 8.85 3.62
N ILE A 252 -15.22 9.36 3.23
CA ILE A 252 -16.49 8.82 3.73
C ILE A 252 -16.60 7.32 3.43
N ASP A 253 -16.33 6.93 2.18
CA ASP A 253 -16.46 5.55 1.74
C ASP A 253 -15.38 4.67 2.40
N GLU A 254 -14.15 5.15 2.49
CA GLU A 254 -13.00 4.43 3.03
C GLU A 254 -13.12 4.19 4.54
N PHE A 255 -13.57 5.19 5.29
CA PHE A 255 -13.69 5.15 6.75
C PHE A 255 -15.10 4.82 7.26
N GLY A 256 -16.07 4.61 6.36
CA GLY A 256 -17.45 4.34 6.74
C GLY A 256 -18.10 5.48 7.53
N LEU A 257 -17.74 6.74 7.24
CA LEU A 257 -18.22 7.89 7.99
C LEU A 257 -19.66 8.26 7.63
N THR A 258 -20.37 8.82 8.60
CA THR A 258 -21.69 9.39 8.33
C THR A 258 -21.55 10.71 7.58
N ARG A 259 -22.07 10.77 6.36
CA ARG A 259 -22.03 11.96 5.53
C ARG A 259 -22.70 13.15 6.24
N LYS A 260 -21.98 14.26 6.35
CA LYS A 260 -22.56 15.54 6.83
C LYS A 260 -23.49 16.11 5.76
N THR A 261 -24.43 16.94 6.16
CA THR A 261 -25.23 17.70 5.18
C THR A 261 -24.32 18.64 4.37
N ASP A 262 -24.70 18.93 3.14
CA ASP A 262 -23.90 19.75 2.24
C ASP A 262 -23.57 21.12 2.86
N ILE A 263 -24.53 21.75 3.55
CA ILE A 263 -24.33 23.02 4.25
C ILE A 263 -23.22 22.92 5.30
N ILE A 264 -23.24 21.88 6.14
CA ILE A 264 -22.24 21.69 7.20
C ILE A 264 -20.87 21.41 6.58
N TRP A 265 -20.81 20.58 5.54
CA TRP A 265 -19.55 20.27 4.86
C TRP A 265 -18.97 21.53 4.21
N GLU A 266 -19.75 22.26 3.45
CA GLU A 266 -19.32 23.50 2.79
C GLU A 266 -18.77 24.54 3.78
N GLN A 267 -19.43 24.72 4.93
CA GLN A 267 -18.94 25.62 5.97
C GLN A 267 -17.56 25.20 6.50
N LYS A 268 -17.33 23.90 6.72
CA LYS A 268 -16.05 23.39 7.21
C LYS A 268 -14.95 23.49 6.13
N ARG A 269 -15.25 23.10 4.90
CA ARG A 269 -14.38 23.21 3.75
C ARG A 269 -13.97 24.67 3.50
N ASP A 270 -14.93 25.58 3.45
CA ASP A 270 -14.69 26.99 3.13
C ASP A 270 -13.95 27.70 4.29
N ARG A 271 -14.20 27.26 5.53
CA ARG A 271 -13.40 27.71 6.67
C ARG A 271 -11.93 27.26 6.54
N PHE A 272 -11.69 26.00 6.22
CA PHE A 272 -10.33 25.45 6.00
C PHE A 272 -9.60 26.26 4.91
N ILE A 273 -10.24 26.47 3.74
CA ILE A 273 -9.63 27.22 2.63
C ILE A 273 -9.24 28.63 3.08
N ARG A 274 -10.11 29.31 3.82
CA ARG A 274 -9.84 30.65 4.33
C ARG A 274 -8.67 30.65 5.31
N GLU A 275 -8.68 29.77 6.31
CA GLU A 275 -7.64 29.72 7.33
C GLU A 275 -6.27 29.35 6.74
N VAL A 276 -6.21 28.46 5.75
CA VAL A 276 -4.97 28.15 5.02
C VAL A 276 -4.42 29.36 4.27
N LYS A 277 -5.28 30.19 3.69
CA LYS A 277 -4.87 31.44 3.00
C LYS A 277 -4.38 32.52 3.97
N GLU A 278 -4.82 32.49 5.23
CA GLU A 278 -4.43 33.45 6.26
C GLU A 278 -3.09 33.09 6.91
N ILE A 279 -2.56 31.86 6.73
CA ILE A 279 -1.27 31.46 7.24
C ILE A 279 -0.19 32.28 6.52
N VAL A 280 0.47 33.14 7.28
CA VAL A 280 1.58 33.98 6.79
C VAL A 280 2.84 33.10 6.74
N VAL A 281 3.29 32.76 5.55
CA VAL A 281 4.62 32.17 5.38
C VAL A 281 5.64 33.26 5.76
N PRO A 282 6.47 33.06 6.80
CA PRO A 282 7.54 34.02 7.06
C PRO A 282 8.44 34.10 5.83
N THR A 283 8.43 35.26 5.15
CA THR A 283 9.38 35.54 4.09
C THR A 283 10.77 35.60 4.72
N ASP A 284 11.59 34.63 4.36
CA ASP A 284 13.05 34.59 4.51
C ASP A 284 13.61 35.32 5.76
N LYS A 285 13.63 34.63 6.90
CA LYS A 285 14.75 34.78 7.82
C LYS A 285 15.70 33.63 7.48
N THR A 286 16.96 34.01 7.17
CA THR A 286 18.14 33.15 7.12
C THR A 286 17.95 31.96 8.08
N PRO A 287 18.27 30.72 7.69
CA PRO A 287 18.07 29.58 8.55
C PRO A 287 18.83 29.78 9.85
N GLU A 288 18.18 30.30 10.88
CA GLU A 288 18.59 29.98 12.23
C GLU A 288 18.34 28.47 12.32
N ALA A 289 19.44 27.76 12.44
CA ALA A 289 19.46 26.33 12.71
C ALA A 289 18.72 26.07 14.04
N HIS A 290 17.39 25.95 13.94
CA HIS A 290 16.64 25.09 14.82
C HIS A 290 16.58 23.75 14.10
N ASP A 291 17.71 23.07 14.11
CA ASP A 291 17.76 21.65 13.99
C ASP A 291 16.66 21.07 14.87
N ASP A 292 15.78 20.25 14.27
CA ASP A 292 15.23 19.13 15.00
C ASP A 292 16.46 18.36 15.48
N ASP A 293 16.86 18.57 16.75
CA ASP A 293 18.07 18.06 17.38
C ASP A 293 18.01 16.53 17.51
N VAL A 294 18.13 15.88 16.36
CA VAL A 294 18.28 14.45 16.28
C VAL A 294 19.64 14.17 15.66
N GLU A 295 20.65 14.07 16.51
CA GLU A 295 21.97 13.63 16.14
C GLU A 295 22.01 12.10 16.10
N MET A 296 22.26 11.51 14.94
CA MET A 296 22.54 10.08 14.83
C MET A 296 23.94 9.84 15.38
N LEU A 297 24.04 9.25 16.56
CA LEU A 297 25.30 8.69 17.04
C LEU A 297 25.62 7.40 16.29
N GLU A 298 26.90 7.06 16.15
CA GLU A 298 27.42 5.83 15.52
C GLU A 298 26.82 4.52 16.10
N SER A 299 26.07 4.60 17.20
CA SER A 299 25.34 3.49 17.84
C SER A 299 23.89 3.33 17.38
N GLY A 300 23.37 4.19 16.49
CA GLY A 300 21.98 4.12 16.03
C GLY A 300 20.93 4.58 17.04
N LEU A 301 21.34 5.28 18.10
CA LEU A 301 20.42 5.79 19.12
C LEU A 301 20.13 7.27 18.88
N LEU A 302 18.84 7.62 18.75
CA LEU A 302 18.37 8.99 18.62
C LEU A 302 18.23 9.62 20.02
N ILE A 303 18.95 10.69 20.30
CA ILE A 303 18.83 11.43 21.56
C ILE A 303 18.42 12.87 21.24
N ARG A 304 17.31 13.33 21.83
CA ARG A 304 17.00 14.77 21.90
C ARG A 304 18.05 15.43 22.80
N LYS A 305 18.70 16.49 22.35
CA LYS A 305 19.44 17.38 23.23
C LYS A 305 18.43 18.07 24.15
N SER A 306 18.27 17.54 25.36
CA SER A 306 17.66 18.32 26.45
C SER A 306 18.69 19.29 27.02
N GLU A 307 18.25 20.51 27.22
CA GLU A 307 18.93 21.60 27.92
C GLU A 307 19.91 21.13 29.02
N ALA A 308 21.18 21.21 28.73
CA ALA A 308 22.24 21.14 29.73
C ALA A 308 23.10 22.38 29.57
N ALA A 309 22.57 23.52 30.04
CA ALA A 309 23.36 24.71 30.37
C ALA A 309 22.63 25.53 31.42
N ALA A 310 22.75 25.12 32.67
CA ALA A 310 22.71 26.04 33.82
C ALA A 310 23.34 25.32 35.03
N GLY A 311 24.60 25.62 35.30
CA GLY A 311 25.29 25.18 36.48
C GLY A 311 26.76 25.58 36.40
#